data_ac6d0f2a904ded0449183a8b6ecf0f3a
#
_entry.id   ac6d0f2a904ded0449183a8b6ecf0f3a
#
_cell.length_a   1.000
_cell.length_b   1.000
_cell.length_c   1.000
_cell.angle_alpha   90.00
_cell.angle_beta   90.00
_cell.angle_gamma   90.00
#
_symmetry.space_group_name_H-M   'P 1'
#
loop_
_entity.id
_entity.type
_entity.pdbx_description
1 polymer ?
#
loop_
_entity_poly.entity_id
_entity_poly.type
_entity_poly.pdbx_seq_one_letter_code
_entity_poly.pdbx_strand_id
1 'polypeptide(L)'
;MRDHLTIIKVGGNVVEEEASLKSFLKDFSRIAGNKILVHGGGKTATILSEKLGLESKKVDGRRITDAETLKVCTMVYAGLVNKTIVAGLQALGNNAIGLTGADLDLIRAVKRPVGEVDYGFVGDVKQINYQALNELLNTGAVPVLAPITHDGHGQLLNTNADTIASELAVAMCFDYDVRLIFCFEKSGVLMNESDEHSKISEITPELFEQLKADGIVSGGMIPKLSDGFAAMRRGVGVVVITNPAGISEGLRGTRQIGRAHV
;
A
#
# COMPACT_ATOMS: atom_id res chain seq x y z
N MET A 1 7.40 0.28 26.66
CA MET A 1 6.59 -0.27 25.53
C MET A 1 6.77 0.66 24.37
N ARG A 2 6.94 0.14 23.15
CA ARG A 2 6.95 0.99 21.94
C ARG A 2 5.52 1.46 21.65
N ASP A 3 5.39 2.67 21.08
CA ASP A 3 4.11 3.16 20.62
C ASP A 3 3.61 2.36 19.42
N HIS A 4 2.29 2.25 19.26
CA HIS A 4 1.70 1.56 18.14
C HIS A 4 1.67 2.46 16.90
N LEU A 5 2.02 1.90 15.75
CA LEU A 5 1.86 2.53 14.45
C LEU A 5 1.05 1.62 13.53
N THR A 6 -0.05 2.15 12.99
CA THR A 6 -0.86 1.44 12.01
C THR A 6 -0.56 1.98 10.60
N ILE A 7 -0.04 1.13 9.72
CA ILE A 7 0.18 1.45 8.31
C ILE A 7 -0.86 0.71 7.49
N ILE A 8 -1.70 1.45 6.78
CA ILE A 8 -2.73 0.87 5.91
C ILE A 8 -2.41 1.17 4.46
N LYS A 9 -2.32 0.13 3.64
CA LYS A 9 -2.35 0.27 2.21
C LYS A 9 -3.77 0.04 1.71
N VAL A 10 -4.33 1.05 1.05
CA VAL A 10 -5.65 0.95 0.41
C VAL A 10 -5.53 1.02 -1.11
N GLY A 11 -6.33 0.25 -1.81
CA GLY A 11 -6.29 0.21 -3.28
C GLY A 11 -7.57 -0.35 -3.90
N GLY A 12 -7.52 -0.57 -5.21
CA GLY A 12 -8.64 -1.10 -5.97
C GLY A 12 -9.87 -0.19 -5.91
N ASN A 13 -11.04 -0.80 -5.97
CA ASN A 13 -12.31 -0.09 -6.01
C ASN A 13 -12.58 0.74 -4.74
N VAL A 14 -11.94 0.42 -3.61
CA VAL A 14 -12.08 1.18 -2.36
C VAL A 14 -11.65 2.64 -2.54
N VAL A 15 -10.60 2.90 -3.33
CA VAL A 15 -10.10 4.26 -3.61
C VAL A 15 -10.88 4.93 -4.75
N GLU A 16 -11.40 4.15 -5.67
CA GLU A 16 -11.91 4.62 -6.95
C GLU A 16 -13.42 4.87 -6.96
N GLU A 17 -14.14 4.23 -6.03
CA GLU A 17 -15.57 4.44 -5.82
C GLU A 17 -15.78 5.44 -4.68
N GLU A 18 -16.44 6.56 -4.95
CA GLU A 18 -16.61 7.66 -4.00
C GLU A 18 -17.26 7.23 -2.69
N ALA A 19 -18.31 6.41 -2.74
CA ALA A 19 -19.01 5.93 -1.54
C ALA A 19 -18.10 5.02 -0.69
N SER A 20 -17.39 4.11 -1.33
CA SER A 20 -16.42 3.21 -0.69
C SER A 20 -15.27 3.97 -0.04
N LEU A 21 -14.73 4.97 -0.74
CA LEU A 21 -13.68 5.82 -0.21
C LEU A 21 -14.16 6.61 1.01
N LYS A 22 -15.34 7.23 0.95
CA LYS A 22 -15.92 7.97 2.08
C LYS A 22 -16.10 7.08 3.32
N SER A 23 -16.64 5.86 3.13
CA SER A 23 -16.80 4.89 4.21
C SER A 23 -15.44 4.50 4.80
N PHE A 24 -14.47 4.13 3.95
CA PHE A 24 -13.12 3.79 4.37
C PHE A 24 -12.45 4.91 5.16
N LEU A 25 -12.51 6.16 4.69
CA LEU A 25 -11.89 7.31 5.37
C LEU A 25 -12.52 7.55 6.76
N LYS A 26 -13.84 7.35 6.89
CA LYS A 26 -14.54 7.43 8.18
C LYS A 26 -14.03 6.38 9.17
N ASP A 27 -13.79 5.15 8.71
CA ASP A 27 -13.27 4.07 9.56
C ASP A 27 -11.79 4.28 9.87
N PHE A 28 -10.98 4.65 8.88
CA PHE A 28 -9.57 5.03 9.07
C PHE A 28 -9.41 6.19 10.05
N SER A 29 -10.28 7.19 9.99
CA SER A 29 -10.22 8.36 10.88
C SER A 29 -10.32 8.01 12.36
N ARG A 30 -11.03 6.92 12.69
CA ARG A 30 -11.28 6.45 14.07
C ARG A 30 -10.14 5.60 14.65
N ILE A 31 -9.17 5.21 13.83
CA ILE A 31 -8.00 4.46 14.31
C ILE A 31 -7.23 5.37 15.27
N ALA A 32 -7.06 4.90 16.50
CA ALA A 32 -6.32 5.63 17.53
C ALA A 32 -4.81 5.50 17.34
N GLY A 33 -4.06 6.49 17.83
CA GLY A 33 -2.58 6.51 17.76
C GLY A 33 -2.03 6.91 16.40
N ASN A 34 -0.74 6.63 16.22
CA ASN A 34 -0.01 6.95 15.00
C ASN A 34 -0.49 6.09 13.83
N LYS A 35 -0.72 6.72 12.69
CA LYS A 35 -1.18 6.02 11.49
C LYS A 35 -0.65 6.66 10.22
N ILE A 36 -0.37 5.82 9.23
CA ILE A 36 0.08 6.19 7.88
C ILE A 36 -0.86 5.54 6.88
N LEU A 37 -1.25 6.27 5.85
CA LEU A 37 -2.04 5.75 4.74
C LEU A 37 -1.20 5.71 3.48
N VAL A 38 -1.13 4.56 2.82
CA VAL A 38 -0.55 4.40 1.48
C VAL A 38 -1.68 4.05 0.53
N HIS A 39 -1.84 4.80 -0.55
CA HIS A 39 -2.94 4.56 -1.48
C HIS A 39 -2.47 4.08 -2.86
N GLY A 40 -3.38 3.47 -3.60
CA GLY A 40 -3.25 3.18 -5.02
C GLY A 40 -3.91 4.25 -5.90
N GLY A 41 -4.46 3.83 -7.04
CA GLY A 41 -5.13 4.72 -8.02
C GLY A 41 -4.96 4.23 -9.46
N GLY A 42 -4.61 2.95 -9.60
CA GLY A 42 -4.20 2.38 -10.89
C GLY A 42 -5.29 2.36 -11.96
N LYS A 43 -6.57 2.22 -11.59
CA LYS A 43 -7.69 2.25 -12.55
C LYS A 43 -7.93 3.68 -13.04
N THR A 44 -7.95 4.65 -12.11
CA THR A 44 -8.06 6.08 -12.46
C THR A 44 -6.94 6.51 -13.42
N ALA A 45 -5.69 6.08 -13.16
CA ALA A 45 -4.57 6.35 -14.07
C ALA A 45 -4.76 5.66 -15.43
N THR A 46 -5.31 4.43 -15.48
CA THR A 46 -5.63 3.74 -16.74
C THR A 46 -6.67 4.54 -17.54
N ILE A 47 -7.79 4.90 -16.91
CA ILE A 47 -8.86 5.67 -17.56
C ILE A 47 -8.35 7.01 -18.10
N LEU A 48 -7.49 7.72 -17.33
CA LEU A 48 -6.93 8.98 -17.81
C LEU A 48 -5.93 8.77 -18.96
N SER A 49 -5.08 7.72 -18.89
CA SER A 49 -4.18 7.37 -20.00
C SER A 49 -4.95 7.14 -21.30
N GLU A 50 -6.01 6.32 -21.25
CA GLU A 50 -6.86 6.02 -22.40
C GLU A 50 -7.52 7.28 -22.98
N LYS A 51 -8.03 8.18 -22.13
CA LYS A 51 -8.58 9.48 -22.56
C LYS A 51 -7.55 10.38 -23.25
N LEU A 52 -6.28 10.23 -22.90
CA LEU A 52 -5.15 10.96 -23.52
C LEU A 52 -4.56 10.22 -24.73
N GLY A 53 -5.15 9.10 -25.15
CA GLY A 53 -4.66 8.28 -26.26
C GLY A 53 -3.39 7.47 -25.94
N LEU A 54 -3.06 7.28 -24.67
CA LEU A 54 -1.91 6.51 -24.23
C LEU A 54 -2.33 5.07 -23.93
N GLU A 55 -1.60 4.09 -24.46
CA GLU A 55 -1.82 2.68 -24.18
C GLU A 55 -1.32 2.33 -22.77
N SER A 56 -2.20 1.74 -21.95
CA SER A 56 -1.82 1.30 -20.60
C SER A 56 -1.54 -0.20 -20.57
N LYS A 57 -0.26 -0.57 -20.49
CA LYS A 57 0.20 -1.97 -20.40
C LYS A 57 0.55 -2.36 -18.96
N LYS A 58 0.21 -3.60 -18.59
CA LYS A 58 0.59 -4.20 -17.31
C LYS A 58 1.13 -5.60 -17.54
N VAL A 59 2.19 -5.94 -16.83
CA VAL A 59 2.75 -7.29 -16.78
C VAL A 59 2.87 -7.66 -15.30
N ASP A 60 2.38 -8.82 -14.91
CA ASP A 60 2.35 -9.31 -13.52
C ASP A 60 1.79 -8.30 -12.51
N GLY A 61 0.70 -7.61 -12.91
CA GLY A 61 0.04 -6.60 -12.09
C GLY A 61 0.80 -5.27 -11.99
N ARG A 62 1.97 -5.13 -12.59
CA ARG A 62 2.80 -3.91 -12.60
C ARG A 62 2.64 -3.16 -13.91
N ARG A 63 2.47 -1.84 -13.84
CA ARG A 63 2.32 -0.98 -15.02
C ARG A 63 3.68 -0.75 -15.68
N ILE A 64 3.78 -1.04 -16.97
CA ILE A 64 4.89 -0.53 -17.80
C ILE A 64 4.74 0.99 -17.82
N THR A 65 5.79 1.70 -17.47
CA THR A 65 5.74 3.14 -17.22
C THR A 65 6.79 3.85 -18.07
N ASP A 66 6.41 4.25 -19.26
CA ASP A 66 7.21 5.18 -20.07
C ASP A 66 7.10 6.62 -19.54
N ALA A 67 7.74 7.57 -20.21
CA ALA A 67 7.79 8.96 -19.74
C ALA A 67 6.40 9.61 -19.69
N GLU A 68 5.53 9.36 -20.66
CA GLU A 68 4.17 9.93 -20.70
C GLU A 68 3.27 9.25 -19.66
N THR A 69 3.38 7.95 -19.54
CA THR A 69 2.68 7.19 -18.49
C THR A 69 3.10 7.66 -17.08
N LEU A 70 4.38 7.96 -16.87
CA LEU A 70 4.86 8.50 -15.58
C LEU A 70 4.21 9.86 -15.27
N LYS A 71 4.08 10.75 -16.24
CA LYS A 71 3.38 12.03 -16.06
C LYS A 71 1.94 11.81 -15.61
N VAL A 72 1.21 10.90 -16.28
CA VAL A 72 -0.16 10.55 -15.91
C VAL A 72 -0.22 9.96 -14.49
N CYS A 73 0.67 9.01 -14.16
CA CYS A 73 0.76 8.45 -12.83
C CYS A 73 1.01 9.54 -11.77
N THR A 74 1.91 10.47 -12.03
CA THR A 74 2.20 11.57 -11.11
C THR A 74 0.99 12.48 -10.92
N MET A 75 0.33 12.92 -11.99
CA MET A 75 -0.88 13.76 -11.92
C MET A 75 -1.99 13.06 -11.15
N VAL A 76 -2.23 11.79 -11.43
CA VAL A 76 -3.32 11.03 -10.80
C VAL A 76 -2.99 10.68 -9.36
N TYR A 77 -1.83 10.09 -9.10
CA TYR A 77 -1.52 9.58 -7.77
C TYR A 77 -1.19 10.73 -6.80
N ALA A 78 -0.21 11.57 -7.13
CA ALA A 78 0.22 12.63 -6.23
C ALA A 78 -0.73 13.85 -6.21
N GLY A 79 -1.46 14.06 -7.30
CA GLY A 79 -2.46 15.12 -7.41
C GLY A 79 -3.86 14.64 -7.02
N LEU A 80 -4.61 14.10 -7.98
CA LEU A 80 -6.04 13.85 -7.82
C LEU A 80 -6.36 12.94 -6.62
N VAL A 81 -5.84 11.71 -6.63
CA VAL A 81 -6.20 10.71 -5.60
C VAL A 81 -5.70 11.12 -4.23
N ASN A 82 -4.43 11.51 -4.14
CA ASN A 82 -3.82 11.91 -2.88
C ASN A 82 -4.58 13.08 -2.23
N LYS A 83 -4.84 14.15 -2.99
CA LYS A 83 -5.50 15.35 -2.45
C LYS A 83 -6.98 15.13 -2.14
N THR A 84 -7.66 14.25 -2.88
CA THR A 84 -9.03 13.83 -2.52
C THR A 84 -9.06 13.11 -1.17
N ILE A 85 -8.13 12.19 -0.93
CA ILE A 85 -8.00 11.50 0.36
C ILE A 85 -7.67 12.49 1.49
N VAL A 86 -6.69 13.37 1.28
CA VAL A 86 -6.30 14.38 2.28
C VAL A 86 -7.47 15.27 2.64
N ALA A 87 -8.19 15.82 1.66
CA ALA A 87 -9.35 16.67 1.89
C ALA A 87 -10.45 15.93 2.68
N GLY A 88 -10.69 14.65 2.34
CA GLY A 88 -11.64 13.80 3.06
C GLY A 88 -11.24 13.55 4.51
N LEU A 89 -9.97 13.31 4.80
CA LEU A 89 -9.46 13.14 6.16
C LEU A 89 -9.46 14.43 6.96
N GLN A 90 -9.14 15.56 6.34
CA GLN A 90 -9.23 16.88 6.97
C GLN A 90 -10.69 17.18 7.39
N ALA A 91 -11.65 16.87 6.53
CA ALA A 91 -13.08 17.04 6.86
C ALA A 91 -13.54 16.15 8.04
N LEU A 92 -12.80 15.07 8.33
CA LEU A 92 -13.03 14.17 9.46
C LEU A 92 -12.17 14.52 10.70
N GLY A 93 -11.51 15.68 10.71
CA GLY A 93 -10.70 16.17 11.83
C GLY A 93 -9.33 15.52 11.98
N ASN A 94 -8.84 14.81 10.94
CA ASN A 94 -7.47 14.28 10.94
C ASN A 94 -6.53 15.30 10.29
N ASN A 95 -5.40 15.58 10.94
CA ASN A 95 -4.37 16.48 10.40
C ASN A 95 -3.56 15.77 9.29
N ALA A 96 -4.22 15.48 8.17
CA ALA A 96 -3.64 14.71 7.08
C ALA A 96 -2.71 15.56 6.19
N ILE A 97 -1.57 15.00 5.82
CA ILE A 97 -0.62 15.58 4.86
C ILE A 97 -0.36 14.61 3.71
N GLY A 98 -0.55 15.08 2.47
CA GLY A 98 -0.34 14.27 1.28
C GLY A 98 1.08 14.41 0.75
N LEU A 99 1.76 13.29 0.59
CA LEU A 99 3.18 13.19 0.26
C LEU A 99 3.43 12.16 -0.84
N THR A 100 4.57 12.31 -1.49
CA THR A 100 5.22 11.31 -2.35
C THR A 100 6.55 10.90 -1.71
N GLY A 101 7.25 9.97 -2.31
CA GLY A 101 8.60 9.64 -1.88
C GLY A 101 9.63 10.75 -2.12
N ALA A 102 9.34 11.71 -3.02
CA ALA A 102 10.22 12.84 -3.31
C ALA A 102 10.15 13.94 -2.23
N ASP A 103 9.01 14.05 -1.53
CA ASP A 103 8.84 15.02 -0.46
C ASP A 103 9.71 14.63 0.73
N LEU A 104 10.50 15.57 1.28
CA LEU A 104 11.43 15.33 2.38
C LEU A 104 12.41 14.16 2.15
N ASP A 105 12.65 13.80 0.89
CA ASP A 105 13.48 12.62 0.54
C ASP A 105 12.98 11.34 1.24
N LEU A 106 11.65 11.18 1.32
CA LEU A 106 11.03 10.12 2.14
C LEU A 106 11.31 8.72 1.61
N ILE A 107 11.28 8.53 0.28
CA ILE A 107 11.46 7.21 -0.32
C ILE A 107 12.34 7.31 -1.55
N ARG A 108 13.61 6.95 -1.41
CA ARG A 108 14.51 6.74 -2.55
C ARG A 108 14.29 5.36 -3.16
N ALA A 109 14.27 5.33 -4.47
CA ALA A 109 14.16 4.09 -5.24
C ALA A 109 15.25 4.07 -6.33
N VAL A 110 15.57 2.87 -6.79
CA VAL A 110 16.38 2.70 -8.00
C VAL A 110 15.47 2.31 -9.15
N LYS A 111 15.75 2.84 -10.33
CA LYS A 111 15.03 2.38 -11.54
C LYS A 111 15.25 0.88 -11.68
N ARG A 112 14.12 0.15 -11.86
CA ARG A 112 14.16 -1.30 -12.01
C ARG A 112 15.06 -1.67 -13.19
N PRO A 113 16.04 -2.58 -13.00
CA PRO A 113 16.85 -3.10 -14.09
C PRO A 113 15.98 -3.74 -15.18
N VAL A 114 16.38 -3.58 -16.43
CA VAL A 114 15.75 -4.25 -17.55
C VAL A 114 16.04 -5.75 -17.46
N GLY A 115 15.01 -6.57 -17.41
CA GLY A 115 15.07 -8.02 -17.45
C GLY A 115 14.39 -8.54 -18.71
N GLU A 116 13.56 -9.59 -18.57
CA GLU A 116 12.71 -10.07 -19.68
C GLU A 116 11.70 -8.99 -20.13
N VAL A 117 11.30 -8.11 -19.21
CA VAL A 117 10.40 -6.98 -19.47
C VAL A 117 11.11 -5.69 -19.07
N ASP A 118 11.11 -4.71 -19.96
CA ASP A 118 11.46 -3.33 -19.60
C ASP A 118 10.22 -2.63 -19.01
N TYR A 119 10.23 -2.40 -17.70
CA TYR A 119 9.15 -1.68 -17.03
C TYR A 119 9.26 -0.15 -17.13
N GLY A 120 10.32 0.38 -17.76
CA GLY A 120 10.54 1.82 -17.91
C GLY A 120 10.88 2.52 -16.58
N PHE A 121 10.14 3.57 -16.24
CA PHE A 121 10.33 4.37 -15.02
C PHE A 121 9.65 3.75 -13.79
N VAL A 122 9.83 2.46 -13.59
CA VAL A 122 9.41 1.77 -12.36
C VAL A 122 10.54 1.78 -11.36
N GLY A 123 10.23 2.08 -10.08
CA GLY A 123 11.17 2.14 -8.98
C GLY A 123 11.08 0.93 -8.05
N ASP A 124 12.24 0.44 -7.63
CA ASP A 124 12.39 -0.49 -6.52
C ASP A 124 12.92 0.28 -5.31
N VAL A 125 12.22 0.21 -4.17
CA VAL A 125 12.56 0.97 -2.96
C VAL A 125 13.97 0.60 -2.49
N LYS A 126 14.79 1.62 -2.27
CA LYS A 126 16.16 1.46 -1.79
C LYS A 126 16.34 1.95 -0.36
N GLN A 127 15.68 3.05 -0.01
CA GLN A 127 15.85 3.70 1.29
C GLN A 127 14.57 4.42 1.69
N ILE A 128 14.24 4.35 2.98
CA ILE A 128 13.17 5.11 3.63
C ILE A 128 13.82 6.09 4.62
N ASN A 129 13.45 7.36 4.52
CA ASN A 129 13.80 8.38 5.51
C ASN A 129 12.82 8.31 6.69
N TYR A 130 13.00 7.32 7.55
CA TYR A 130 12.11 7.08 8.69
C TYR A 130 12.17 8.23 9.72
N GLN A 131 13.28 8.96 9.79
CA GLN A 131 13.45 10.10 10.69
C GLN A 131 12.47 11.23 10.34
N ALA A 132 12.39 11.61 9.07
CA ALA A 132 11.43 12.60 8.60
C ALA A 132 9.97 12.16 8.83
N LEU A 133 9.67 10.85 8.68
CA LEU A 133 8.36 10.31 9.02
C LEU A 133 8.05 10.40 10.51
N ASN A 134 9.02 10.10 11.38
CA ASN A 134 8.87 10.24 12.82
C ASN A 134 8.61 11.69 13.23
N GLU A 135 9.32 12.64 12.63
CA GLU A 135 9.09 14.06 12.88
C GLU A 135 7.66 14.47 12.50
N LEU A 136 7.14 14.02 11.35
CA LEU A 136 5.76 14.28 10.95
C LEU A 136 4.76 13.66 11.93
N LEU A 137 4.94 12.39 12.31
CA LEU A 137 4.07 11.71 13.27
C LEU A 137 4.06 12.41 14.64
N ASN A 138 5.22 12.89 15.11
CA ASN A 138 5.35 13.63 16.37
C ASN A 138 4.61 14.98 16.37
N THR A 139 4.35 15.57 15.20
CA THR A 139 3.49 16.75 15.09
C THR A 139 2.00 16.43 15.15
N GLY A 140 1.62 15.16 15.22
CA GLY A 140 0.24 14.70 15.11
C GLY A 140 -0.27 14.66 13.66
N ALA A 141 0.61 14.80 12.67
CA ALA A 141 0.24 14.68 11.28
C ALA A 141 -0.07 13.21 10.90
N VAL A 142 -0.98 13.04 9.95
CA VAL A 142 -1.31 11.74 9.33
C VAL A 142 -0.75 11.72 7.90
N PRO A 143 0.42 11.09 7.67
CA PRO A 143 0.99 10.99 6.34
C PRO A 143 0.11 10.15 5.41
N VAL A 144 -0.17 10.68 4.21
CA VAL A 144 -0.89 10.01 3.12
C VAL A 144 0.05 9.92 1.93
N LEU A 145 0.58 8.74 1.63
CA LEU A 145 1.62 8.53 0.64
C LEU A 145 1.05 8.03 -0.69
N ALA A 146 1.41 8.75 -1.75
CA ALA A 146 1.18 8.34 -3.13
C ALA A 146 2.33 7.45 -3.63
N PRO A 147 2.07 6.49 -4.55
CA PRO A 147 3.07 5.54 -5.02
C PRO A 147 4.00 6.15 -6.10
N ILE A 148 4.54 7.32 -5.82
CA ILE A 148 5.57 8.01 -6.60
C ILE A 148 6.80 8.16 -5.71
N THR A 149 7.93 7.69 -6.20
CA THR A 149 9.25 7.76 -5.54
C THR A 149 10.23 8.54 -6.40
N HIS A 150 11.48 8.67 -5.99
CA HIS A 150 12.52 9.33 -6.76
C HIS A 150 13.86 8.59 -6.61
N ASP A 151 14.78 8.87 -7.53
CA ASP A 151 16.11 8.24 -7.55
C ASP A 151 17.19 9.00 -6.79
N GLY A 152 16.87 10.17 -6.23
CA GLY A 152 17.83 11.08 -5.60
C GLY A 152 18.59 11.98 -6.57
N HIS A 153 18.34 11.87 -7.88
CA HIS A 153 19.00 12.64 -8.95
C HIS A 153 18.00 13.46 -9.77
N GLY A 154 16.77 13.59 -9.29
CA GLY A 154 15.71 14.39 -9.93
C GLY A 154 14.72 13.60 -10.79
N GLN A 155 14.91 12.29 -10.95
CA GLN A 155 13.98 11.43 -11.69
C GLN A 155 12.92 10.86 -10.77
N LEU A 156 11.64 11.09 -11.08
CA LEU A 156 10.51 10.39 -10.45
C LEU A 156 10.38 8.97 -10.97
N LEU A 157 9.88 8.09 -10.12
CA LEU A 157 9.64 6.69 -10.44
C LEU A 157 8.24 6.26 -9.93
N ASN A 158 7.55 5.45 -10.73
CA ASN A 158 6.30 4.80 -10.33
C ASN A 158 6.65 3.53 -9.54
N THR A 159 6.19 3.44 -8.29
CA THR A 159 6.51 2.31 -7.41
C THR A 159 5.23 1.61 -6.95
N ASN A 160 5.28 0.29 -6.76
CA ASN A 160 4.13 -0.45 -6.27
C ASN A 160 3.76 -0.02 -4.85
N ALA A 161 2.49 0.32 -4.62
CA ALA A 161 2.00 0.80 -3.33
C ALA A 161 2.04 -0.27 -2.22
N ASP A 162 1.87 -1.56 -2.56
CA ASP A 162 1.99 -2.65 -1.57
C ASP A 162 3.45 -2.74 -1.10
N THR A 163 4.42 -2.64 -2.02
CA THR A 163 5.86 -2.61 -1.71
C THR A 163 6.23 -1.39 -0.86
N ILE A 164 5.71 -0.19 -1.18
CA ILE A 164 5.92 1.01 -0.36
C ILE A 164 5.42 0.79 1.06
N ALA A 165 4.20 0.28 1.23
CA ALA A 165 3.64 0.05 2.56
C ALA A 165 4.47 -0.96 3.38
N SER A 166 4.95 -2.02 2.74
CA SER A 166 5.80 -3.03 3.37
C SER A 166 7.16 -2.47 3.78
N GLU A 167 7.81 -1.70 2.91
CA GLU A 167 9.11 -1.08 3.21
C GLU A 167 9.00 -0.01 4.31
N LEU A 168 7.90 0.78 4.31
CA LEU A 168 7.59 1.70 5.40
C LEU A 168 7.42 0.96 6.72
N ALA A 169 6.64 -0.14 6.73
CA ALA A 169 6.43 -0.94 7.94
C ALA A 169 7.74 -1.47 8.51
N VAL A 170 8.62 -1.97 7.65
CA VAL A 170 9.96 -2.44 8.06
C VAL A 170 10.82 -1.30 8.59
N ALA A 171 10.86 -0.14 7.92
CA ALA A 171 11.67 0.99 8.37
C ALA A 171 11.21 1.53 9.73
N MET A 172 9.89 1.52 9.99
CA MET A 172 9.30 2.05 11.22
C MET A 172 9.30 1.06 12.39
N CYS A 173 9.52 -0.25 12.18
CA CYS A 173 9.44 -1.26 13.25
C CYS A 173 10.58 -1.16 14.29
N PHE A 174 11.60 -0.36 14.05
CA PHE A 174 12.65 -0.07 15.04
C PHE A 174 12.11 0.78 16.19
N ASP A 175 11.25 1.76 15.89
CA ASP A 175 10.73 2.73 16.86
C ASP A 175 9.31 2.40 17.33
N TYR A 176 8.53 1.67 16.52
CA TYR A 176 7.13 1.37 16.77
C TYR A 176 6.83 -0.13 16.79
N ASP A 177 5.73 -0.48 17.48
CA ASP A 177 5.03 -1.75 17.28
C ASP A 177 4.10 -1.59 16.06
N VAL A 178 4.56 -2.06 14.89
CA VAL A 178 3.93 -1.80 13.61
C VAL A 178 2.89 -2.86 13.26
N ARG A 179 1.70 -2.39 12.86
CA ARG A 179 0.66 -3.19 12.19
C ARG A 179 0.56 -2.77 10.74
N LEU A 180 0.84 -3.68 9.82
CA LEU A 180 0.68 -3.49 8.37
C LEU A 180 -0.63 -4.09 7.91
N ILE A 181 -1.47 -3.30 7.24
CA ILE A 181 -2.79 -3.71 6.79
C ILE A 181 -2.91 -3.48 5.30
N PHE A 182 -3.18 -4.54 4.54
CA PHE A 182 -3.58 -4.46 3.14
C PHE A 182 -5.11 -4.46 3.05
N CYS A 183 -5.68 -3.30 2.74
CA CYS A 183 -7.13 -3.08 2.60
C CYS A 183 -7.52 -3.06 1.12
N PHE A 184 -8.49 -3.89 0.76
CA PHE A 184 -9.04 -4.00 -0.59
C PHE A 184 -10.51 -4.49 -0.54
N GLU A 185 -11.07 -5.05 -1.62
CA GLU A 185 -12.51 -5.38 -1.70
C GLU A 185 -12.93 -6.61 -0.89
N LYS A 186 -12.03 -7.59 -0.76
CA LYS A 186 -12.33 -8.86 -0.08
C LYS A 186 -12.06 -8.80 1.41
N SER A 187 -12.83 -9.55 2.20
CA SER A 187 -12.70 -9.61 3.66
C SER A 187 -11.40 -10.27 4.17
N GLY A 188 -10.61 -10.81 3.26
CA GLY A 188 -9.35 -11.52 3.53
C GLY A 188 -8.98 -12.44 2.36
N VAL A 189 -8.16 -13.44 2.64
CA VAL A 189 -7.89 -14.55 1.72
C VAL A 189 -9.03 -15.55 1.84
N LEU A 190 -9.69 -15.86 0.72
CA LEU A 190 -10.81 -16.79 0.65
C LEU A 190 -10.36 -18.12 0.06
N MET A 191 -10.82 -19.24 0.60
CA MET A 191 -10.65 -20.57 -0.03
C MET A 191 -11.42 -20.70 -1.33
N ASN A 192 -12.57 -20.00 -1.41
CA ASN A 192 -13.40 -19.89 -2.60
C ASN A 192 -13.77 -18.41 -2.81
N GLU A 193 -13.34 -17.83 -3.92
CA GLU A 193 -13.60 -16.41 -4.23
C GLU A 193 -15.06 -16.00 -4.25
N SER A 194 -15.97 -16.96 -4.50
CA SER A 194 -17.42 -16.74 -4.54
C SER A 194 -18.10 -16.87 -3.18
N ASP A 195 -17.39 -17.29 -2.14
CA ASP A 195 -17.91 -17.51 -0.78
C ASP A 195 -17.14 -16.69 0.25
N GLU A 196 -17.73 -15.57 0.68
CA GLU A 196 -17.17 -14.71 1.72
C GLU A 196 -17.02 -15.40 3.10
N HIS A 197 -17.74 -16.52 3.34
CA HIS A 197 -17.62 -17.31 4.56
C HIS A 197 -16.40 -18.26 4.53
N SER A 198 -15.78 -18.47 3.37
CA SER A 198 -14.60 -19.31 3.20
C SER A 198 -13.29 -18.61 3.59
N LYS A 199 -13.38 -17.51 4.33
CA LYS A 199 -12.21 -16.72 4.74
C LYS A 199 -11.27 -17.52 5.63
N ILE A 200 -9.99 -17.52 5.24
CA ILE A 200 -8.88 -18.07 6.05
C ILE A 200 -8.56 -17.04 7.12
N SER A 201 -8.65 -17.40 8.40
CA SER A 201 -8.37 -16.50 9.51
C SER A 201 -6.88 -16.26 9.69
N GLU A 202 -6.05 -17.30 9.53
CA GLU A 202 -4.61 -17.25 9.68
C GLU A 202 -3.91 -17.98 8.55
N ILE A 203 -2.80 -17.44 8.08
CA ILE A 203 -2.02 -18.01 6.99
C ILE A 203 -0.53 -18.01 7.35
N THR A 204 0.09 -19.20 7.26
CA THR A 204 1.54 -19.38 7.43
C THR A 204 2.26 -19.36 6.08
N PRO A 205 3.60 -19.19 6.05
CA PRO A 205 4.36 -19.31 4.81
C PRO A 205 4.12 -20.64 4.08
N GLU A 206 4.05 -21.74 4.82
CA GLU A 206 3.82 -23.09 4.27
C GLU A 206 2.43 -23.20 3.64
N LEU A 207 1.40 -22.73 4.34
CA LEU A 207 0.01 -22.70 3.83
C LEU A 207 -0.08 -21.79 2.60
N PHE A 208 0.62 -20.65 2.60
CA PHE A 208 0.65 -19.75 1.44
C PHE A 208 1.20 -20.45 0.19
N GLU A 209 2.34 -21.16 0.30
CA GLU A 209 2.91 -21.87 -0.84
C GLU A 209 1.98 -23.00 -1.33
N GLN A 210 1.29 -23.70 -0.42
CA GLN A 210 0.28 -24.69 -0.80
C GLN A 210 -0.89 -24.06 -1.56
N LEU A 211 -1.50 -22.99 -1.01
CA LEU A 211 -2.64 -22.30 -1.63
C LEU A 211 -2.29 -21.72 -3.01
N LYS A 212 -1.04 -21.29 -3.18
CA LYS A 212 -0.50 -20.84 -4.47
C LYS A 212 -0.35 -21.98 -5.45
N ALA A 213 0.18 -23.14 -5.02
CA ALA A 213 0.29 -24.33 -5.85
C ALA A 213 -1.07 -24.88 -6.28
N ASP A 214 -2.07 -24.81 -5.39
CA ASP A 214 -3.45 -25.24 -5.64
C ASP A 214 -4.24 -24.21 -6.49
N GLY A 215 -3.65 -23.07 -6.83
CA GLY A 215 -4.28 -22.01 -7.62
C GLY A 215 -5.36 -21.21 -6.86
N ILE A 216 -5.53 -21.44 -5.56
CA ILE A 216 -6.50 -20.72 -4.70
C ILE A 216 -6.03 -19.28 -4.50
N VAL A 217 -4.73 -19.08 -4.25
CA VAL A 217 -4.12 -17.76 -4.21
C VAL A 217 -3.48 -17.45 -5.55
N SER A 218 -3.97 -16.43 -6.23
CA SER A 218 -3.53 -16.06 -7.58
C SER A 218 -3.44 -14.54 -7.78
N GLY A 219 -2.91 -14.12 -8.91
CA GLY A 219 -2.89 -12.72 -9.35
C GLY A 219 -2.33 -11.74 -8.31
N GLY A 220 -3.04 -10.66 -8.08
CA GLY A 220 -2.62 -9.58 -7.17
C GLY A 220 -2.58 -9.96 -5.69
N MET A 221 -3.08 -11.13 -5.28
CA MET A 221 -2.99 -11.61 -3.90
C MET A 221 -1.60 -12.14 -3.58
N ILE A 222 -0.92 -12.77 -4.57
CA ILE A 222 0.43 -13.32 -4.40
C ILE A 222 1.42 -12.26 -3.90
N PRO A 223 1.58 -11.09 -4.58
CA PRO A 223 2.52 -10.07 -4.10
C PRO A 223 2.16 -9.53 -2.70
N LYS A 224 0.87 -9.38 -2.35
CA LYS A 224 0.46 -8.92 -1.01
C LYS A 224 0.92 -9.86 0.10
N LEU A 225 0.68 -11.16 -0.09
CA LEU A 225 1.12 -12.17 0.88
C LEU A 225 2.64 -12.28 0.92
N SER A 226 3.31 -12.28 -0.24
CA SER A 226 4.77 -12.32 -0.31
C SER A 226 5.44 -11.13 0.38
N ASP A 227 4.96 -9.90 0.08
CA ASP A 227 5.48 -8.67 0.68
C ASP A 227 5.20 -8.64 2.19
N GLY A 228 4.02 -9.10 2.63
CA GLY A 228 3.67 -9.21 4.03
C GLY A 228 4.57 -10.19 4.80
N PHE A 229 4.79 -11.39 4.29
CA PHE A 229 5.73 -12.33 4.90
C PHE A 229 7.18 -11.83 4.88
N ALA A 230 7.59 -11.13 3.82
CA ALA A 230 8.90 -10.50 3.79
C ALA A 230 9.04 -9.40 4.87
N ALA A 231 8.01 -8.60 5.08
CA ALA A 231 7.98 -7.59 6.13
C ALA A 231 8.04 -8.21 7.54
N MET A 232 7.30 -9.30 7.77
CA MET A 232 7.34 -10.02 9.06
C MET A 232 8.73 -10.59 9.36
N ARG A 233 9.40 -11.19 8.36
CA ARG A 233 10.80 -11.68 8.54
C ARG A 233 11.78 -10.56 8.90
N ARG A 234 11.43 -9.30 8.59
CA ARG A 234 12.24 -8.10 8.87
C ARG A 234 11.76 -7.33 10.11
N GLY A 235 10.87 -7.91 10.93
CA GLY A 235 10.51 -7.39 12.24
C GLY A 235 9.12 -6.77 12.37
N VAL A 236 8.31 -6.74 11.33
CA VAL A 236 6.91 -6.27 11.43
C VAL A 236 6.09 -7.26 12.25
N GLY A 237 5.44 -6.77 13.31
CA GLY A 237 4.78 -7.62 14.29
C GLY A 237 3.48 -8.26 13.78
N VAL A 238 2.67 -7.52 13.03
CA VAL A 238 1.35 -7.96 12.56
C VAL A 238 1.13 -7.54 11.12
N VAL A 239 0.72 -8.49 10.28
CA VAL A 239 0.25 -8.21 8.91
C VAL A 239 -1.15 -8.77 8.75
N VAL A 240 -2.09 -7.94 8.26
CA VAL A 240 -3.50 -8.30 8.06
C VAL A 240 -3.92 -7.96 6.64
N ILE A 241 -4.67 -8.86 6.02
CA ILE A 241 -5.35 -8.63 4.75
C ILE A 241 -6.84 -8.55 5.02
N THR A 242 -7.50 -7.45 4.63
CA THR A 242 -8.90 -7.19 4.98
C THR A 242 -9.58 -6.23 4.01
N ASN A 243 -10.87 -5.99 4.22
CA ASN A 243 -11.66 -4.95 3.57
C ASN A 243 -11.97 -3.79 4.54
N PRO A 244 -12.62 -2.69 4.10
CA PRO A 244 -12.98 -1.57 4.97
C PRO A 244 -13.79 -1.98 6.20
N ALA A 245 -14.74 -2.93 6.08
CA ALA A 245 -15.53 -3.40 7.21
C ALA A 245 -14.66 -4.06 8.30
N GLY A 246 -13.64 -4.83 7.91
CA GLY A 246 -12.72 -5.45 8.85
C GLY A 246 -11.85 -4.45 9.62
N ILE A 247 -11.63 -3.24 9.07
CA ILE A 247 -10.94 -2.16 9.79
C ILE A 247 -11.83 -1.63 10.92
N SER A 248 -13.10 -1.37 10.66
CA SER A 248 -14.05 -0.86 11.66
C SER A 248 -14.36 -1.88 12.77
N GLU A 249 -14.27 -3.17 12.47
CA GLU A 249 -14.49 -4.29 13.40
C GLU A 249 -13.25 -4.69 14.22
N GLY A 250 -12.26 -3.81 14.35
CA GLY A 250 -11.07 -4.07 15.16
C GLY A 250 -9.98 -4.86 14.43
N LEU A 251 -9.81 -4.61 13.15
CA LEU A 251 -8.81 -5.23 12.27
C LEU A 251 -9.06 -6.73 12.03
N ARG A 252 -10.30 -7.09 11.77
CA ARG A 252 -10.66 -8.46 11.35
C ARG A 252 -10.26 -8.70 9.89
N GLY A 253 -9.65 -9.84 9.62
CA GLY A 253 -9.20 -10.21 8.28
C GLY A 253 -8.40 -11.51 8.32
N THR A 254 -7.69 -11.82 7.24
CA THR A 254 -6.67 -12.87 7.23
C THR A 254 -5.39 -12.33 7.84
N ARG A 255 -4.96 -12.91 8.95
CA ARG A 255 -3.70 -12.59 9.63
C ARG A 255 -2.58 -13.46 9.10
N GLN A 256 -1.49 -12.85 8.68
CA GLN A 256 -0.25 -13.57 8.42
C GLN A 256 0.43 -13.87 9.75
N ILE A 257 0.81 -15.14 9.93
CA ILE A 257 1.56 -15.59 11.09
C ILE A 257 2.88 -16.18 10.61
N GLY A 258 4.00 -15.56 11.07
CA GLY A 258 5.35 -16.09 10.88
C GLY A 258 5.78 -16.94 12.08
N ARG A 259 6.87 -17.68 11.96
CA ARG A 259 7.50 -18.28 13.14
C ARG A 259 7.88 -17.14 14.09
N ALA A 260 7.40 -17.22 15.34
CA ALA A 260 7.91 -16.36 16.40
C ALA A 260 9.44 -16.45 16.40
N HIS A 261 10.11 -15.31 16.43
CA HIS A 261 11.54 -15.30 16.70
C HIS A 261 11.72 -15.89 18.09
N VAL A 262 12.34 -17.07 18.17
CA VAL A 262 12.87 -17.65 19.39
C VAL A 262 14.11 -16.88 19.78
#